data_d6ff4a8b83cb57eb1b4e16239c54ab1a
#
_entry.id   d6ff4a8b83cb57eb1b4e16239c54ab1a
#
_cell.length_a   1.000
_cell.length_b   1.000
_cell.length_c   1.000
_cell.angle_alpha   90.00
_cell.angle_beta   90.00
_cell.angle_gamma   90.00
#
_symmetry.space_group_name_H-M   'P 1'
#
loop_
_entity.id
_entity.type
_entity.pdbx_description
1 polymer ?
#
loop_
_entity_poly.entity_id
_entity_poly.type
_entity_poly.pdbx_seq_one_letter_code
_entity_poly.pdbx_strand_id
1 'polypeptide(L)'
;MRPIRLVMSAFGPYAGKQEIDFDKLGVSGLYLITGDTGAGKTTIFDGIKYALYGEASGNNRDSSMLRSKYADNDTPTTVELTFVNGSKQYTLKRNPEYERKKARGNGFTKQSAGAELVLPDGRVETNKKVVDTKIEEILGVNDAQFSQIAMIAQGDFLKLLLADTKERQKILRNIFKTDIYLEFQDRVKSDFSKIKDELKIKKVSVDNDIKNIGCSEENVLYIETQKAKNGEL
;
A
#
# COMPACT_ATOMS: atom_id res chain seq x y z
N MET A 1 9.20 8.98 6.29
CA MET A 1 8.31 10.01 6.90
C MET A 1 8.37 9.91 8.43
N ARG A 2 8.47 11.05 9.15
CA ARG A 2 8.40 11.12 10.61
C ARG A 2 7.29 12.12 11.01
N PRO A 3 6.24 11.71 11.74
CA PRO A 3 5.23 12.63 12.25
C PRO A 3 5.86 13.53 13.32
N ILE A 4 5.47 14.80 13.33
CA ILE A 4 5.87 15.82 14.31
C ILE A 4 4.70 16.10 15.24
N ARG A 5 3.54 16.41 14.66
CA ARG A 5 2.36 16.86 15.39
C ARG A 5 1.09 16.36 14.71
N LEU A 6 0.18 15.82 15.49
CA LEU A 6 -1.16 15.43 15.05
C LEU A 6 -2.19 16.20 15.87
N VAL A 7 -3.09 16.89 15.19
CA VAL A 7 -4.23 17.56 15.82
C VAL A 7 -5.51 16.96 15.25
N MET A 8 -6.37 16.48 16.11
CA MET A 8 -7.69 15.94 15.77
C MET A 8 -8.77 16.73 16.49
N SER A 9 -9.83 17.10 15.81
CA SER A 9 -10.99 17.80 16.39
C SER A 9 -12.25 17.07 15.99
N ALA A 10 -13.12 16.79 16.94
CA ALA A 10 -14.39 16.09 16.75
C ALA A 10 -14.22 14.79 15.92
N PHE A 11 -13.17 13.98 16.21
CA PHE A 11 -12.74 12.85 15.40
C PHE A 11 -12.76 11.55 16.21
N GLY A 12 -13.44 10.51 15.71
CA GLY A 12 -13.59 9.22 16.38
C GLY A 12 -14.24 9.35 17.77
N PRO A 13 -13.60 8.87 18.85
CA PRO A 13 -14.11 8.99 20.20
C PRO A 13 -13.88 10.40 20.81
N TYR A 14 -13.10 11.26 20.17
CA TYR A 14 -12.72 12.55 20.70
C TYR A 14 -13.76 13.62 20.34
N ALA A 15 -14.50 14.11 21.33
CA ALA A 15 -15.50 15.14 21.15
C ALA A 15 -14.91 16.51 20.83
N GLY A 16 -13.79 16.85 21.44
CA GLY A 16 -13.08 18.13 21.28
C GLY A 16 -11.78 18.00 20.52
N LYS A 17 -10.95 19.03 20.68
CA LYS A 17 -9.61 19.08 20.09
C LYS A 17 -8.62 18.27 20.91
N GLN A 18 -7.92 17.36 20.27
CA GLN A 18 -6.78 16.59 20.82
C GLN A 18 -5.53 16.90 20.02
N GLU A 19 -4.43 17.07 20.73
CA GLU A 19 -3.14 17.38 20.15
C GLU A 19 -2.09 16.41 20.66
N ILE A 20 -1.35 15.80 19.74
CA ILE A 20 -0.24 14.90 20.03
C ILE A 20 1.01 15.49 19.41
N ASP A 21 1.95 15.84 20.27
CA ASP A 21 3.27 16.32 19.89
C ASP A 21 4.27 15.15 20.00
N PHE A 22 4.64 14.60 18.86
CA PHE A 22 5.54 13.44 18.80
C PHE A 22 6.97 13.78 19.17
N ASP A 23 7.40 15.03 19.04
CA ASP A 23 8.75 15.46 19.45
C ASP A 23 8.94 15.42 20.96
N LYS A 24 7.84 15.57 21.72
CA LYS A 24 7.85 15.41 23.19
C LYS A 24 7.97 13.97 23.68
N LEU A 25 7.75 12.98 22.81
CA LEU A 25 7.85 11.56 23.17
C LEU A 25 9.29 11.06 23.21
N GLY A 26 10.26 11.88 22.80
CA GLY A 26 11.69 11.56 22.84
C GLY A 26 12.23 11.14 21.47
N VAL A 27 13.53 10.83 21.43
CA VAL A 27 14.29 10.57 20.19
C VAL A 27 14.46 9.07 19.86
N SER A 28 14.01 8.17 20.72
CA SER A 28 14.21 6.72 20.54
C SER A 28 13.43 6.12 19.37
N GLY A 29 12.39 6.82 18.88
CA GLY A 29 11.55 6.36 17.77
C GLY A 29 10.61 5.19 18.11
N LEU A 30 10.63 4.69 19.35
CA LEU A 30 9.74 3.64 19.84
C LEU A 30 8.86 4.19 20.97
N TYR A 31 7.54 4.10 20.80
CA TYR A 31 6.57 4.64 21.76
C TYR A 31 5.54 3.58 22.13
N LEU A 32 5.13 3.57 23.40
CA LEU A 32 4.04 2.73 23.88
C LEU A 32 2.82 3.60 24.19
N ILE A 33 1.71 3.32 23.51
CA ILE A 33 0.42 3.98 23.75
C ILE A 33 -0.45 3.03 24.58
N THR A 34 -0.69 3.39 25.84
CA THR A 34 -1.50 2.61 26.78
C THR A 34 -2.81 3.33 27.10
N GLY A 35 -3.77 2.58 27.61
CA GLY A 35 -5.08 3.11 28.04
C GLY A 35 -6.17 2.05 27.90
N ASP A 36 -7.36 2.34 28.40
CA ASP A 36 -8.51 1.44 28.39
C ASP A 36 -9.02 1.12 26.98
N THR A 37 -9.76 0.03 26.85
CA THR A 37 -10.44 -0.31 25.61
C THR A 37 -11.45 0.78 25.25
N GLY A 38 -11.42 1.28 24.02
CA GLY A 38 -12.28 2.40 23.60
C GLY A 38 -11.70 3.79 23.84
N ALA A 39 -10.57 3.95 24.54
CA ALA A 39 -9.92 5.25 24.80
C ALA A 39 -9.37 5.96 23.53
N GLY A 40 -9.48 5.35 22.35
CA GLY A 40 -9.07 5.99 21.09
C GLY A 40 -7.63 5.72 20.67
N LYS A 41 -6.92 4.77 21.27
CA LYS A 41 -5.51 4.45 20.90
C LYS A 41 -5.33 4.22 19.40
N THR A 42 -6.19 3.41 18.79
CA THR A 42 -6.18 3.13 17.35
C THR A 42 -6.55 4.37 16.53
N THR A 43 -7.39 5.25 17.06
CA THR A 43 -7.83 6.48 16.40
C THR A 43 -6.68 7.44 16.10
N ILE A 44 -5.58 7.37 16.84
CA ILE A 44 -4.36 8.12 16.54
C ILE A 44 -3.79 7.73 15.18
N PHE A 45 -3.72 6.42 14.91
CA PHE A 45 -3.29 5.90 13.62
C PHE A 45 -4.31 6.16 12.51
N ASP A 46 -5.61 6.05 12.83
CA ASP A 46 -6.70 6.44 11.93
C ASP A 46 -6.57 7.92 11.52
N GLY A 47 -6.24 8.79 12.48
CA GLY A 47 -5.99 10.21 12.24
C GLY A 47 -4.82 10.46 11.29
N ILE A 48 -3.68 9.78 11.51
CA ILE A 48 -2.52 9.87 10.63
C ILE A 48 -2.88 9.39 9.21
N LYS A 49 -3.50 8.22 9.09
CA LYS A 49 -3.90 7.67 7.80
C LYS A 49 -4.91 8.58 7.09
N TYR A 50 -5.93 9.04 7.80
CA TYR A 50 -6.93 9.94 7.26
C TYR A 50 -6.32 11.26 6.78
N ALA A 51 -5.41 11.85 7.56
CA ALA A 51 -4.70 13.04 7.13
C ALA A 51 -3.96 12.79 5.81
N LEU A 52 -3.21 11.71 5.68
CA LEU A 52 -2.41 11.41 4.50
C LEU A 52 -3.26 11.09 3.27
N TYR A 53 -4.25 10.21 3.38
CA TYR A 53 -4.95 9.66 2.22
C TYR A 53 -6.44 10.00 2.15
N GLY A 54 -7.02 10.57 3.22
CA GLY A 54 -8.45 10.88 3.28
C GLY A 54 -9.35 9.65 3.47
N GLU A 55 -8.74 8.50 3.79
CA GLU A 55 -9.41 7.22 3.98
C GLU A 55 -9.30 6.77 5.44
N ALA A 56 -10.35 6.09 5.94
CA ALA A 56 -10.32 5.48 7.26
C ALA A 56 -9.48 4.20 7.27
N SER A 57 -8.94 3.79 8.42
CA SER A 57 -8.34 2.47 8.56
C SER A 57 -9.42 1.40 8.66
N GLY A 58 -9.25 0.32 7.86
CA GLY A 58 -10.18 -0.82 7.77
C GLY A 58 -11.22 -0.67 6.66
N ASN A 59 -11.56 -1.81 6.06
CA ASN A 59 -12.41 -1.89 4.86
C ASN A 59 -13.89 -1.53 5.09
N ASN A 60 -14.33 -1.30 6.34
CA ASN A 60 -15.74 -1.16 6.70
C ASN A 60 -16.08 0.23 7.28
N ARG A 61 -15.18 1.20 7.25
CA ARG A 61 -15.44 2.54 7.79
C ARG A 61 -15.45 3.56 6.66
N ASP A 62 -16.62 4.15 6.45
CA ASP A 62 -16.76 5.33 5.59
C ASP A 62 -16.14 6.56 6.29
N SER A 63 -15.54 7.45 5.52
CA SER A 63 -14.98 8.71 6.01
C SER A 63 -16.02 9.58 6.73
N SER A 64 -17.30 9.46 6.38
CA SER A 64 -18.40 10.12 7.09
C SER A 64 -18.59 9.64 8.54
N MET A 65 -18.14 8.40 8.85
CA MET A 65 -18.19 7.83 10.21
C MET A 65 -17.06 8.33 11.12
N LEU A 66 -16.15 9.12 10.58
CA LEU A 66 -14.99 9.63 11.36
C LEU A 66 -15.35 10.79 12.27
N ARG A 67 -16.49 11.48 12.04
CA ARG A 67 -16.97 12.50 12.96
C ARG A 67 -17.37 11.88 14.30
N SER A 68 -16.91 12.47 15.37
CA SER A 68 -17.27 12.05 16.71
C SER A 68 -18.77 12.23 16.94
N LYS A 69 -19.44 11.18 17.41
CA LYS A 69 -20.84 11.21 17.85
C LYS A 69 -21.04 12.00 19.15
N TYR A 70 -19.95 12.27 19.86
CA TYR A 70 -19.95 12.99 21.14
C TYR A 70 -19.63 14.48 20.96
N ALA A 71 -19.32 14.92 19.73
CA ALA A 71 -18.98 16.30 19.45
C ALA A 71 -20.23 17.15 19.26
N ASP A 72 -20.18 18.38 19.76
CA ASP A 72 -21.21 19.38 19.50
C ASP A 72 -21.26 19.74 18.01
N ASN A 73 -22.46 20.12 17.54
CA ASN A 73 -22.68 20.47 16.14
C ASN A 73 -21.85 21.66 15.66
N ASP A 74 -21.39 22.51 16.57
CA ASP A 74 -20.57 23.69 16.29
C ASP A 74 -19.07 23.36 16.22
N THR A 75 -18.64 22.18 16.72
CA THR A 75 -17.24 21.76 16.69
C THR A 75 -16.88 21.20 15.32
N PRO A 76 -15.92 21.81 14.60
CA PRO A 76 -15.52 21.33 13.29
C PRO A 76 -14.77 20.00 13.38
N THR A 77 -15.07 19.09 12.46
CA THR A 77 -14.31 17.85 12.33
C THR A 77 -13.12 18.06 11.43
N THR A 78 -11.93 18.02 11.99
CA THR A 78 -10.67 18.22 11.24
C THR A 78 -9.57 17.33 11.78
N VAL A 79 -8.67 16.93 10.88
CA VAL A 79 -7.39 16.30 11.24
C VAL A 79 -6.29 17.09 10.58
N GLU A 80 -5.27 17.45 11.35
CA GLU A 80 -4.08 18.15 10.88
C GLU A 80 -2.84 17.35 11.28
N LEU A 81 -1.99 17.05 10.32
CA LEU A 81 -0.74 16.32 10.50
C LEU A 81 0.42 17.16 10.00
N THR A 82 1.36 17.44 10.89
CA THR A 82 2.67 17.98 10.52
C THR A 82 3.67 16.85 10.53
N PHE A 83 4.42 16.69 9.44
CA PHE A 83 5.43 15.63 9.30
C PHE A 83 6.64 16.08 8.51
N VAL A 84 7.76 15.37 8.70
CA VAL A 84 8.99 15.54 7.93
C VAL A 84 9.20 14.33 7.02
N ASN A 85 9.56 14.59 5.75
CA ASN A 85 10.03 13.59 4.82
C ASN A 85 11.39 14.03 4.22
N GLY A 86 12.45 13.26 4.51
CA GLY A 86 13.82 13.76 4.30
C GLY A 86 14.13 14.97 5.18
N SER A 87 14.54 16.07 4.59
CA SER A 87 14.81 17.35 5.25
C SER A 87 13.66 18.35 5.15
N LYS A 88 12.53 17.98 4.57
CA LYS A 88 11.41 18.87 4.24
C LYS A 88 10.24 18.64 5.17
N GLN A 89 9.65 19.71 5.70
CA GLN A 89 8.47 19.70 6.54
C GLN A 89 7.22 20.03 5.73
N TYR A 90 6.15 19.34 6.03
CA TYR A 90 4.82 19.46 5.41
C TYR A 90 3.75 19.55 6.50
N THR A 91 2.70 20.33 6.25
CA THR A 91 1.52 20.35 7.11
C THR A 91 0.29 20.04 6.24
N LEU A 92 -0.44 19.03 6.62
CA LEU A 92 -1.60 18.53 5.89
C LEU A 92 -2.81 18.60 6.80
N LYS A 93 -3.88 19.24 6.32
CA LYS A 93 -5.16 19.35 7.04
C LYS A 93 -6.27 18.79 6.17
N ARG A 94 -7.13 17.96 6.78
CA ARG A 94 -8.31 17.42 6.10
C ARG A 94 -9.55 17.49 7.00
N ASN A 95 -10.70 17.57 6.36
CA ASN A 95 -11.99 17.35 6.99
C ASN A 95 -12.80 16.34 6.17
N PRO A 96 -13.56 15.42 6.81
CA PRO A 96 -14.55 14.61 6.13
C PRO A 96 -15.77 15.46 5.73
N GLU A 97 -16.67 14.87 4.96
CA GLU A 97 -18.00 15.43 4.81
C GLU A 97 -18.80 15.24 6.12
N TYR A 98 -19.42 16.29 6.63
CA TYR A 98 -20.26 16.23 7.83
C TYR A 98 -21.30 17.35 7.84
N GLU A 99 -22.35 17.18 8.65
CA GLU A 99 -23.35 18.21 8.91
C GLU A 99 -22.87 19.18 9.98
N ARG A 100 -23.04 20.48 9.73
CA ARG A 100 -22.79 21.55 10.68
C ARG A 100 -23.96 22.53 10.72
N LYS A 101 -24.09 23.30 11.80
CA LYS A 101 -25.03 24.41 11.85
C LYS A 101 -24.73 25.44 10.76
N LYS A 102 -25.78 26.03 10.21
CA LYS A 102 -25.64 27.16 9.28
C LYS A 102 -25.03 28.36 10.00
N ALA A 103 -24.13 29.07 9.35
CA ALA A 103 -23.55 30.31 9.88
C ALA A 103 -24.58 31.45 9.97
N ARG A 104 -25.65 31.40 9.16
CA ARG A 104 -26.77 32.34 9.17
C ARG A 104 -28.07 31.58 9.05
N GLY A 105 -29.06 31.91 9.89
CA GLY A 105 -30.37 31.25 9.94
C GLY A 105 -30.36 29.94 10.75
N ASN A 106 -31.55 29.34 10.88
CA ASN A 106 -31.72 28.09 11.63
C ASN A 106 -31.50 26.87 10.71
N GLY A 107 -31.04 25.75 11.30
CA GLY A 107 -30.88 24.46 10.61
C GLY A 107 -29.43 24.10 10.32
N PHE A 108 -29.26 23.00 9.57
CA PHE A 108 -27.98 22.39 9.26
C PHE A 108 -27.60 22.58 7.78
N THR A 109 -26.32 22.48 7.50
CA THR A 109 -25.77 22.46 6.15
C THR A 109 -24.62 21.43 6.10
N LYS A 110 -24.42 20.84 4.94
CA LYS A 110 -23.28 19.95 4.70
C LYS A 110 -22.00 20.75 4.53
N GLN A 111 -20.98 20.38 5.29
CA GLN A 111 -19.59 20.75 5.06
C GLN A 111 -18.99 19.71 4.14
N SER A 112 -18.59 20.10 2.95
CA SER A 112 -17.93 19.17 2.02
C SER A 112 -16.56 18.74 2.52
N ALA A 113 -16.14 17.54 2.15
CA ALA A 113 -14.80 17.05 2.41
C ALA A 113 -13.76 17.96 1.75
N GLY A 114 -12.70 18.30 2.48
CA GLY A 114 -11.63 19.17 2.04
C GLY A 114 -10.25 18.64 2.40
N ALA A 115 -9.24 19.12 1.68
CA ALA A 115 -7.84 18.86 1.95
C ALA A 115 -7.02 20.13 1.67
N GLU A 116 -6.03 20.39 2.52
CA GLU A 116 -5.11 21.50 2.43
C GLU A 116 -3.70 21.00 2.76
N LEU A 117 -2.75 21.21 1.84
CA LEU A 117 -1.34 20.83 2.01
C LEU A 117 -0.47 22.06 1.94
N VAL A 118 0.23 22.36 3.00
CA VAL A 118 1.27 23.39 3.06
C VAL A 118 2.60 22.74 2.73
N LEU A 119 3.23 23.22 1.66
CA LEU A 119 4.55 22.77 1.17
C LEU A 119 5.69 23.49 1.92
N PRO A 120 6.92 22.97 1.87
CA PRO A 120 8.08 23.56 2.56
C PRO A 120 8.43 24.99 2.13
N ASP A 121 8.03 25.38 0.93
CA ASP A 121 8.21 26.72 0.38
C ASP A 121 7.08 27.70 0.73
N GLY A 122 6.12 27.26 1.56
CA GLY A 122 4.96 28.05 1.99
C GLY A 122 3.78 28.04 1.03
N ARG A 123 3.89 27.41 -0.15
CA ARG A 123 2.74 27.25 -1.06
C ARG A 123 1.69 26.35 -0.46
N VAL A 124 0.43 26.68 -0.70
CA VAL A 124 -0.73 25.94 -0.18
C VAL A 124 -1.52 25.37 -1.34
N GLU A 125 -1.74 24.06 -1.30
CA GLU A 125 -2.60 23.36 -2.23
C GLU A 125 -3.92 22.99 -1.54
N THR A 126 -5.05 23.31 -2.18
CA THR A 126 -6.39 23.07 -1.60
C THR A 126 -7.25 22.14 -2.46
N ASN A 127 -6.79 21.79 -3.66
CA ASN A 127 -7.49 20.83 -4.49
C ASN A 127 -7.24 19.41 -4.00
N LYS A 128 -8.28 18.71 -3.54
CA LYS A 128 -8.18 17.37 -2.95
C LYS A 128 -7.39 16.41 -3.85
N LYS A 129 -7.68 16.34 -5.16
CA LYS A 129 -6.99 15.41 -6.08
C LYS A 129 -5.50 15.74 -6.21
N VAL A 130 -5.16 17.03 -6.27
CA VAL A 130 -3.76 17.48 -6.34
C VAL A 130 -3.02 17.15 -5.04
N VAL A 131 -3.68 17.35 -3.89
CA VAL A 131 -3.12 16.99 -2.57
C VAL A 131 -2.88 15.48 -2.50
N ASP A 132 -3.85 14.64 -2.92
CA ASP A 132 -3.72 13.19 -2.89
C ASP A 132 -2.52 12.73 -3.75
N THR A 133 -2.41 13.20 -4.99
CA THR A 133 -1.27 12.88 -5.88
C THR A 133 0.05 13.33 -5.28
N LYS A 134 0.12 14.56 -4.73
CA LYS A 134 1.36 15.07 -4.11
C LYS A 134 1.77 14.27 -2.88
N ILE A 135 0.84 13.81 -2.06
CA ILE A 135 1.16 12.97 -0.91
C ILE A 135 1.74 11.62 -1.36
N GLU A 136 1.18 11.00 -2.39
CA GLU A 136 1.74 9.77 -2.97
C GLU A 136 3.15 10.00 -3.55
N GLU A 137 3.38 11.11 -4.24
CA GLU A 137 4.72 11.48 -4.74
C GLU A 137 5.73 11.72 -3.60
N ILE A 138 5.33 12.45 -2.55
CA ILE A 138 6.19 12.77 -1.39
C ILE A 138 6.56 11.50 -0.62
N LEU A 139 5.60 10.59 -0.40
CA LEU A 139 5.80 9.39 0.40
C LEU A 139 6.32 8.20 -0.41
N GLY A 140 6.09 8.19 -1.71
CA GLY A 140 6.43 7.07 -2.61
C GLY A 140 5.55 5.84 -2.43
N VAL A 141 4.44 5.94 -1.67
CA VAL A 141 3.50 4.84 -1.39
C VAL A 141 2.06 5.34 -1.41
N ASN A 142 1.16 4.54 -1.97
CA ASN A 142 -0.27 4.82 -1.95
C ASN A 142 -0.94 4.34 -0.65
N ASP A 143 -2.24 4.64 -0.45
CA ASP A 143 -3.00 4.26 0.74
C ASP A 143 -2.92 2.78 1.09
N ALA A 144 -3.12 1.90 0.11
CA ALA A 144 -3.08 0.46 0.33
C ALA A 144 -1.68 -0.02 0.76
N GLN A 145 -0.62 0.52 0.15
CA GLN A 145 0.77 0.21 0.51
C GLN A 145 1.11 0.75 1.90
N PHE A 146 0.71 1.98 2.20
CA PHE A 146 0.92 2.58 3.51
C PHE A 146 0.25 1.76 4.61
N SER A 147 -1.01 1.36 4.41
CA SER A 147 -1.74 0.53 5.37
C SER A 147 -1.07 -0.82 5.63
N GLN A 148 -0.47 -1.42 4.61
CA GLN A 148 0.23 -2.69 4.73
C GLN A 148 1.59 -2.57 5.43
N ILE A 149 2.31 -1.46 5.22
CA ILE A 149 3.67 -1.27 5.74
C ILE A 149 3.65 -0.61 7.12
N ALA A 150 2.81 0.43 7.30
CA ALA A 150 2.82 1.27 8.48
C ALA A 150 1.84 0.82 9.56
N MET A 151 0.82 0.04 9.20
CA MET A 151 -0.24 -0.37 10.11
C MET A 151 -0.38 -1.89 10.13
N ILE A 152 0.32 -2.54 11.04
CA ILE A 152 0.08 -3.95 11.32
C ILE A 152 -1.13 -4.04 12.25
N ALA A 153 -2.26 -4.53 11.75
CA ALA A 153 -3.47 -4.67 12.54
C ALA A 153 -3.24 -5.60 13.74
N GLN A 154 -3.99 -5.35 14.81
CA GLN A 154 -3.92 -6.19 16.01
C GLN A 154 -4.21 -7.65 15.66
N GLY A 155 -3.26 -8.54 15.95
CA GLY A 155 -3.35 -9.97 15.64
C GLY A 155 -2.67 -10.39 14.32
N ASP A 156 -2.42 -9.51 13.36
CA ASP A 156 -1.73 -9.87 12.11
C ASP A 156 -0.24 -10.11 12.34
N PHE A 157 0.37 -9.39 13.28
CA PHE A 157 1.75 -9.67 13.70
C PHE A 157 1.88 -11.06 14.35
N LEU A 158 0.92 -11.44 15.18
CA LEU A 158 0.89 -12.76 15.78
C LEU A 158 0.69 -13.86 14.71
N LYS A 159 -0.19 -13.63 13.74
CA LYS A 159 -0.36 -14.52 12.58
C LYS A 159 0.94 -14.69 11.81
N LEU A 160 1.67 -13.59 11.57
CA LEU A 160 2.99 -13.65 10.89
C LEU A 160 4.01 -14.47 11.66
N LEU A 161 4.04 -14.34 12.99
CA LEU A 161 4.96 -15.10 13.85
C LEU A 161 4.61 -16.59 13.93
N LEU A 162 3.31 -16.92 14.02
CA LEU A 162 2.81 -18.29 14.17
C LEU A 162 2.58 -19.00 12.82
N ALA A 163 2.53 -18.26 11.72
CA ALA A 163 2.32 -18.79 10.39
C ALA A 163 3.44 -19.78 10.00
N ASP A 164 3.08 -20.81 9.26
CA ASP A 164 4.04 -21.67 8.61
C ASP A 164 4.83 -20.91 7.52
N THR A 165 5.88 -21.53 6.98
CA THR A 165 6.76 -20.88 6.00
C THR A 165 5.99 -20.44 4.74
N LYS A 166 4.98 -21.20 4.30
CA LYS A 166 4.20 -20.88 3.09
C LYS A 166 3.23 -19.71 3.34
N GLU A 167 2.54 -19.73 4.48
CA GLU A 167 1.65 -18.63 4.89
C GLU A 167 2.43 -17.34 5.14
N ARG A 168 3.57 -17.43 5.83
CA ARG A 168 4.47 -16.29 6.05
C ARG A 168 4.95 -15.70 4.75
N GLN A 169 5.33 -16.54 3.79
CA GLN A 169 5.74 -16.11 2.46
C GLN A 169 4.59 -15.40 1.72
N LYS A 170 3.36 -15.89 1.83
CA LYS A 170 2.17 -15.26 1.23
C LYS A 170 1.87 -13.90 1.85
N ILE A 171 1.94 -13.80 3.19
CA ILE A 171 1.75 -12.52 3.91
C ILE A 171 2.83 -11.50 3.49
N LEU A 172 4.09 -11.90 3.47
CA LEU A 172 5.20 -11.04 3.05
C LEU A 172 5.07 -10.60 1.58
N ARG A 173 4.64 -11.49 0.69
CA ARG A 173 4.37 -11.13 -0.72
C ARG A 173 3.28 -10.07 -0.83
N ASN A 174 2.19 -10.20 -0.08
CA ASN A 174 1.13 -9.20 -0.04
C ASN A 174 1.63 -7.85 0.47
N ILE A 175 2.45 -7.86 1.54
CA ILE A 175 3.03 -6.64 2.12
C ILE A 175 3.95 -5.94 1.12
N PHE A 176 4.85 -6.69 0.49
CA PHE A 176 5.85 -6.13 -0.43
C PHE A 176 5.41 -6.09 -1.90
N LYS A 177 4.16 -6.51 -2.21
CA LYS A 177 3.61 -6.60 -3.58
C LYS A 177 4.55 -7.30 -4.57
N THR A 178 5.13 -8.40 -4.14
CA THR A 178 6.08 -9.18 -4.94
C THR A 178 5.41 -10.26 -5.80
N ASP A 179 4.09 -10.27 -5.87
CA ASP A 179 3.32 -11.23 -6.69
C ASP A 179 3.66 -11.14 -8.17
N ILE A 180 4.01 -9.94 -8.67
CA ILE A 180 4.47 -9.74 -10.05
C ILE A 180 5.68 -10.60 -10.41
N TYR A 181 6.60 -10.82 -9.46
CA TYR A 181 7.76 -11.70 -9.68
C TYR A 181 7.37 -13.17 -9.73
N LEU A 182 6.33 -13.56 -8.99
CA LEU A 182 5.78 -14.91 -9.04
C LEU A 182 5.11 -15.17 -10.39
N GLU A 183 4.26 -14.25 -10.85
CA GLU A 183 3.62 -14.32 -12.17
C GLU A 183 4.66 -14.41 -13.30
N PHE A 184 5.71 -13.59 -13.22
CA PHE A 184 6.82 -13.65 -14.16
C PHE A 184 7.53 -15.01 -14.14
N GLN A 185 7.83 -15.53 -12.94
CA GLN A 185 8.45 -16.84 -12.78
C GLN A 185 7.59 -17.96 -13.35
N ASP A 186 6.27 -17.93 -13.09
CA ASP A 186 5.35 -18.95 -13.58
C ASP A 186 5.19 -18.89 -15.10
N ARG A 187 5.20 -17.68 -15.68
CA ARG A 187 5.20 -17.49 -17.14
C ARG A 187 6.44 -18.06 -17.78
N VAL A 188 7.62 -17.76 -17.25
CA VAL A 188 8.89 -18.31 -17.74
C VAL A 188 8.93 -19.83 -17.63
N LYS A 189 8.44 -20.41 -16.53
CA LYS A 189 8.34 -21.88 -16.37
C LYS A 189 7.39 -22.50 -17.40
N SER A 190 6.25 -21.87 -17.64
CA SER A 190 5.27 -22.31 -18.65
C SER A 190 5.86 -22.30 -20.04
N ASP A 191 6.53 -21.23 -20.42
CA ASP A 191 7.15 -21.08 -21.75
C ASP A 191 8.32 -22.07 -21.91
N PHE A 192 9.12 -22.27 -20.87
CA PHE A 192 10.17 -23.30 -20.89
C PHE A 192 9.58 -24.71 -21.09
N SER A 193 8.48 -25.05 -20.40
CA SER A 193 7.81 -26.35 -20.57
C SER A 193 7.32 -26.54 -22.01
N LYS A 194 6.67 -25.54 -22.60
CA LYS A 194 6.20 -25.60 -24.00
C LYS A 194 7.33 -25.84 -24.98
N ILE A 195 8.42 -25.06 -24.87
CA ILE A 195 9.59 -25.21 -25.71
C ILE A 195 10.21 -26.60 -25.56
N LYS A 196 10.30 -27.13 -24.36
CA LYS A 196 10.80 -28.46 -24.05
C LYS A 196 9.94 -29.55 -24.73
N ASP A 197 8.62 -29.41 -24.67
CA ASP A 197 7.68 -30.35 -25.28
C ASP A 197 7.75 -30.30 -26.81
N GLU A 198 7.82 -29.09 -27.40
CA GLU A 198 8.04 -28.91 -28.83
C GLU A 198 9.35 -29.53 -29.33
N LEU A 199 10.43 -29.33 -28.55
CA LEU A 199 11.72 -29.94 -28.83
C LEU A 199 11.64 -31.47 -28.82
N LYS A 200 10.92 -32.04 -27.85
CA LYS A 200 10.72 -33.49 -27.76
C LYS A 200 9.95 -34.02 -28.98
N ILE A 201 8.86 -33.35 -29.38
CA ILE A 201 8.11 -33.72 -30.58
C ILE A 201 8.96 -33.65 -31.82
N LYS A 202 9.72 -32.58 -32.03
CA LYS A 202 10.61 -32.42 -33.18
C LYS A 202 11.70 -33.50 -33.24
N LYS A 203 12.29 -33.85 -32.08
CA LYS A 203 13.29 -34.93 -31.99
C LYS A 203 12.68 -36.25 -32.45
N VAL A 204 11.48 -36.62 -31.91
CA VAL A 204 10.80 -37.84 -32.32
C VAL A 204 10.47 -37.83 -33.80
N SER A 205 10.05 -36.71 -34.39
CA SER A 205 9.79 -36.58 -35.81
C SER A 205 11.05 -36.83 -36.63
N VAL A 206 12.15 -36.21 -36.25
CA VAL A 206 13.45 -36.41 -36.94
C VAL A 206 13.93 -37.85 -36.85
N ASP A 207 13.80 -38.48 -35.65
CA ASP A 207 14.17 -39.89 -35.48
C ASP A 207 13.33 -40.84 -36.38
N ASN A 208 12.03 -40.53 -36.49
CA ASN A 208 11.15 -41.29 -37.40
C ASN A 208 11.48 -41.09 -38.88
N ASP A 209 11.78 -39.85 -39.27
CA ASP A 209 12.16 -39.54 -40.63
C ASP A 209 13.50 -40.24 -41.03
N ILE A 210 14.46 -40.26 -40.08
CA ILE A 210 15.74 -41.01 -40.28
C ILE A 210 15.48 -42.49 -40.44
N LYS A 211 14.59 -43.08 -39.64
CA LYS A 211 14.21 -44.50 -39.77
C LYS A 211 13.52 -44.81 -41.10
N ASN A 212 12.64 -43.91 -41.57
CA ASN A 212 11.91 -44.08 -42.82
C ASN A 212 12.79 -43.98 -44.06
N ILE A 213 13.90 -43.21 -43.99
CA ILE A 213 14.86 -43.09 -45.10
C ILE A 213 15.75 -44.34 -45.24
N GLY A 214 15.68 -45.28 -44.26
CA GLY A 214 16.43 -46.54 -44.34
C GLY A 214 17.94 -46.36 -44.28
N CYS A 215 18.42 -45.28 -43.69
CA CYS A 215 19.85 -45.04 -43.50
C CYS A 215 20.43 -46.02 -42.47
N SER A 216 21.58 -46.62 -42.80
CA SER A 216 22.38 -47.37 -41.82
C SER A 216 22.88 -46.43 -40.69
N GLU A 217 23.16 -47.00 -39.50
CA GLU A 217 23.68 -46.20 -38.36
C GLU A 217 24.94 -45.38 -38.73
N GLU A 218 25.80 -45.88 -39.64
CA GLU A 218 26.98 -45.17 -40.14
C GLU A 218 26.62 -43.88 -40.90
N ASN A 219 25.55 -43.91 -41.69
CA ASN A 219 25.07 -42.72 -42.43
C ASN A 219 24.43 -41.68 -41.51
N VAL A 220 23.78 -42.10 -40.43
CA VAL A 220 23.23 -41.18 -39.39
C VAL A 220 24.36 -40.47 -38.65
N LEU A 221 25.41 -41.21 -38.28
CA LEU A 221 26.59 -40.64 -37.61
C LEU A 221 27.32 -39.63 -38.51
N TYR A 222 27.40 -39.92 -39.82
CA TYR A 222 27.98 -39.01 -40.81
C TYR A 222 27.18 -37.71 -40.93
N ILE A 223 25.84 -37.78 -40.97
CA ILE A 223 24.95 -36.62 -41.05
C ILE A 223 25.03 -35.79 -39.76
N GLU A 224 25.08 -36.41 -38.57
CA GLU A 224 25.26 -35.72 -37.31
C GLU A 224 26.60 -35.00 -37.19
N THR A 225 27.67 -35.65 -37.67
CA THR A 225 29.01 -35.06 -37.69
C THR A 225 29.07 -33.85 -38.65
N GLN A 226 28.40 -33.93 -39.81
CA GLN A 226 28.30 -32.80 -40.74
C GLN A 226 27.43 -31.66 -40.20
N LYS A 227 26.35 -31.96 -39.49
CA LYS A 227 25.52 -30.94 -38.80
C LYS A 227 26.28 -30.22 -37.71
N ALA A 228 27.08 -30.94 -36.91
CA ALA A 228 27.93 -30.33 -35.90
C ALA A 228 28.97 -29.38 -36.53
N LYS A 229 29.61 -29.78 -37.63
CA LYS A 229 30.56 -28.93 -38.36
C LYS A 229 29.91 -27.70 -39.00
N ASN A 230 28.66 -27.81 -39.48
CA ASN A 230 27.93 -26.68 -40.08
C ASN A 230 27.27 -25.77 -39.05
N GLY A 231 27.17 -26.16 -37.78
CA GLY A 231 26.69 -25.34 -36.69
C GLY A 231 27.78 -24.52 -35.97
N GLU A 232 29.05 -24.75 -36.30
CA GLU A 232 30.20 -23.97 -35.83
C GLU A 232 30.62 -22.83 -36.78
N LEU A 233 29.86 -22.59 -37.86
CA LEU A 233 29.97 -21.44 -38.75
C LEU A 233 28.81 -20.46 -38.52
#